data_3a8cae7d4047fee7e39b393ed6d30a1d
#
_entry.id   3a8cae7d4047fee7e39b393ed6d30a1d
#
_cell.length_a   1.000
_cell.length_b   1.000
_cell.length_c   1.000
_cell.angle_alpha   90.00
_cell.angle_beta   90.00
_cell.angle_gamma   90.00
#
_symmetry.space_group_name_H-M   'P 1'
#
loop_
_entity.id
_entity.type
_entity.pdbx_description
1 polymer ?
#
loop_
_entity_poly.entity_id
_entity_poly.type
_entity_poly.pdbx_seq_one_letter_code
_entity_poly.pdbx_strand_id
1 'polypeptide(L)'
;PHVELTTHISDATCVKCHNRSGRIGLSYFGHYETEEYGTPFMNGGPSHYNILGNPDRYYLDLPPDVHYAKAHMSCIDCHTMPDTMGLGLHYKNMTQQVGITCKDCHEPHFVQVPPNSLALKLAFLNGKVPLKVGDFAAIEERTGQIIYNVQLIDSKAVFFSKETGKAIPYPFLC
;
A
#
# COMPACT_ATOMS: atom_id res chain seq x y z
N PRO A 1 -21.56 23.54 3.17
CA PRO A 1 -20.62 22.44 3.31
C PRO A 1 -19.43 22.69 2.40
N HIS A 2 -18.24 22.80 2.99
CA HIS A 2 -17.02 22.89 2.21
C HIS A 2 -16.63 21.46 1.80
N VAL A 3 -16.47 21.23 0.49
CA VAL A 3 -15.89 19.98 -0.01
C VAL A 3 -14.39 20.24 -0.10
N GLU A 4 -13.64 19.57 0.76
CA GLU A 4 -12.19 19.59 0.70
C GLU A 4 -11.70 18.40 -0.13
N LEU A 5 -10.99 18.71 -1.20
CA LEU A 5 -10.33 17.70 -2.02
C LEU A 5 -8.99 17.37 -1.37
N THR A 6 -8.80 16.09 -1.04
CA THR A 6 -7.53 15.58 -0.50
C THR A 6 -6.93 14.53 -1.43
N THR A 7 -5.62 14.57 -1.60
CA THR A 7 -4.85 13.49 -2.22
C THR A 7 -4.46 12.40 -1.22
N HIS A 8 -4.77 12.63 0.07
CA HIS A 8 -4.51 11.67 1.13
C HIS A 8 -5.69 10.72 1.30
N ILE A 9 -5.50 9.49 0.89
CA ILE A 9 -6.46 8.41 1.08
C ILE A 9 -5.96 7.57 2.23
N SER A 10 -6.65 7.62 3.36
CA SER A 10 -6.32 6.79 4.53
C SER A 10 -6.72 5.33 4.30
N ASP A 11 -6.04 4.42 4.96
CA ASP A 11 -6.36 2.99 4.98
C ASP A 11 -7.81 2.72 5.39
N ALA A 12 -8.35 3.53 6.31
CA ALA A 12 -9.74 3.47 6.72
C ALA A 12 -10.73 3.64 5.55
N THR A 13 -10.36 4.38 4.51
CA THR A 13 -11.18 4.51 3.29
C THR A 13 -11.15 3.22 2.47
N CYS A 14 -9.98 2.60 2.33
CA CYS A 14 -9.81 1.35 1.58
C CYS A 14 -10.58 0.20 2.22
N VAL A 15 -10.48 0.04 3.54
CA VAL A 15 -11.14 -1.05 4.26
C VAL A 15 -12.67 -0.94 4.31
N LYS A 16 -13.26 0.19 3.96
CA LYS A 16 -14.72 0.27 3.79
C LYS A 16 -15.24 -0.70 2.72
N CYS A 17 -14.44 -0.98 1.70
CA CYS A 17 -14.77 -1.90 0.63
C CYS A 17 -13.93 -3.19 0.68
N HIS A 18 -12.67 -3.10 1.11
CA HIS A 18 -11.72 -4.22 1.17
C HIS A 18 -11.72 -4.88 2.56
N ASN A 19 -12.88 -5.29 3.05
CA ASN A 19 -13.09 -5.81 4.40
C ASN A 19 -13.76 -7.19 4.45
N ARG A 20 -13.82 -7.92 3.33
CA ARG A 20 -14.43 -9.25 3.30
C ARG A 20 -13.41 -10.37 3.27
N SER A 21 -13.85 -11.55 3.76
CA SER A 21 -13.10 -12.79 3.88
C SER A 21 -12.14 -13.05 2.72
N GLY A 22 -10.93 -13.49 3.05
CA GLY A 22 -9.90 -13.84 2.07
C GLY A 22 -9.34 -12.66 1.27
N ARG A 23 -9.80 -11.44 1.55
CA ARG A 23 -9.24 -10.25 0.91
C ARG A 23 -8.19 -9.60 1.79
N ILE A 24 -7.13 -9.19 1.14
CA ILE A 24 -5.89 -8.70 1.76
C ILE A 24 -6.12 -7.51 2.71
N GLY A 25 -7.15 -6.66 2.48
CA GLY A 25 -7.34 -5.44 3.24
C GLY A 25 -7.31 -5.62 4.76
N LEU A 26 -8.17 -6.47 5.33
CA LEU A 26 -8.19 -6.68 6.78
C LEU A 26 -7.09 -7.60 7.28
N SER A 27 -6.71 -8.62 6.51
CA SER A 27 -5.61 -9.50 6.87
C SER A 27 -4.27 -8.78 6.93
N TYR A 28 -4.11 -7.73 6.16
CA TYR A 28 -2.95 -6.83 6.22
C TYR A 28 -2.79 -6.21 7.61
N PHE A 29 -3.90 -5.87 8.26
CA PHE A 29 -3.93 -5.33 9.63
C PHE A 29 -3.98 -6.41 10.73
N GLY A 30 -4.00 -7.68 10.35
CA GLY A 30 -4.09 -8.79 11.29
C GLY A 30 -5.51 -9.22 11.63
N HIS A 31 -6.50 -8.85 10.83
CA HIS A 31 -7.89 -9.26 11.01
C HIS A 31 -8.35 -10.11 9.84
N TYR A 32 -8.73 -11.35 10.13
CA TYR A 32 -9.21 -12.28 9.13
C TYR A 32 -10.68 -12.61 9.37
N GLU A 33 -11.54 -12.28 8.43
CA GLU A 33 -12.97 -12.61 8.53
C GLU A 33 -13.19 -14.13 8.38
N THR A 34 -13.93 -14.72 9.31
CA THR A 34 -14.31 -16.13 9.26
C THR A 34 -15.72 -16.29 8.70
N GLU A 35 -15.93 -17.35 7.93
CA GLU A 35 -17.24 -17.71 7.41
C GLU A 35 -18.08 -18.48 8.44
N GLU A 36 -17.44 -19.05 9.47
CA GLU A 36 -18.10 -19.87 10.49
C GLU A 36 -18.30 -19.10 11.78
N TYR A 37 -19.53 -18.94 12.16
CA TYR A 37 -19.94 -18.45 13.46
C TYR A 37 -19.45 -19.40 14.57
N GLY A 38 -18.71 -18.86 15.51
CA GLY A 38 -18.45 -19.53 16.77
C GLY A 38 -17.30 -20.55 16.79
N THR A 39 -16.47 -20.62 15.77
CA THR A 39 -15.25 -21.43 15.84
C THR A 39 -14.24 -20.74 16.76
N PRO A 40 -13.92 -21.30 17.93
CA PRO A 40 -12.91 -20.74 18.79
C PRO A 40 -11.56 -20.92 18.11
N PHE A 41 -10.87 -19.84 17.81
CA PHE A 41 -9.53 -19.86 17.27
C PHE A 41 -8.54 -19.38 18.30
N MET A 42 -7.50 -20.20 18.49
CA MET A 42 -6.28 -19.90 19.22
C MET A 42 -6.35 -18.78 20.27
N ASN A 43 -6.50 -19.14 21.52
CA ASN A 43 -6.32 -18.30 22.70
C ASN A 43 -7.25 -17.11 22.94
N GLY A 44 -8.26 -16.86 22.12
CA GLY A 44 -9.11 -15.71 22.37
C GLY A 44 -10.51 -15.78 21.76
N GLY A 45 -10.76 -16.75 20.90
CA GLY A 45 -12.00 -16.81 20.14
C GLY A 45 -12.11 -15.69 19.09
N PRO A 46 -13.11 -15.72 18.24
CA PRO A 46 -13.33 -14.67 17.27
C PRO A 46 -13.62 -13.36 17.98
N SER A 47 -12.79 -12.36 17.77
CA SER A 47 -13.08 -11.02 18.24
C SER A 47 -14.15 -10.40 17.35
N HIS A 48 -15.14 -9.80 17.98
CA HIS A 48 -16.25 -9.16 17.29
C HIS A 48 -15.90 -7.72 16.95
N TYR A 49 -15.41 -7.48 15.73
CA TYR A 49 -15.13 -6.13 15.27
C TYR A 49 -16.29 -5.58 14.48
N ASN A 50 -16.87 -4.50 14.98
CA ASN A 50 -17.84 -3.72 14.25
C ASN A 50 -17.13 -2.67 13.38
N ILE A 51 -16.35 -3.11 12.41
CA ILE A 51 -15.59 -2.20 11.54
C ILE A 51 -16.50 -1.32 10.69
N LEU A 52 -17.71 -1.78 10.39
CA LEU A 52 -18.68 -1.07 9.54
C LEU A 52 -20.08 -1.01 10.14
N GLY A 53 -20.23 -1.19 11.44
CA GLY A 53 -21.53 -1.22 12.06
C GLY A 53 -22.34 -2.50 11.77
N ASN A 54 -21.73 -3.55 11.23
CA ASN A 54 -22.39 -4.84 11.02
C ASN A 54 -22.09 -5.78 12.20
N PRO A 55 -23.08 -6.06 13.07
CA PRO A 55 -22.88 -6.84 14.29
C PRO A 55 -22.62 -8.33 14.04
N ASP A 56 -22.86 -8.81 12.81
CA ASP A 56 -22.84 -10.23 12.50
C ASP A 56 -21.54 -10.73 11.87
N ARG A 57 -20.44 -9.95 12.00
CA ARG A 57 -19.15 -10.32 11.43
C ARG A 57 -18.17 -10.70 12.50
N TYR A 58 -17.52 -11.83 12.29
CA TYR A 58 -16.50 -12.37 13.18
C TYR A 58 -15.13 -12.33 12.50
N TYR A 59 -14.14 -11.90 13.24
CA TYR A 59 -12.77 -11.82 12.78
C TYR A 59 -11.84 -12.58 13.72
N LEU A 60 -10.83 -13.20 13.12
CA LEU A 60 -9.72 -13.76 13.86
C LEU A 60 -8.60 -12.73 13.92
N ASP A 61 -8.00 -12.58 15.07
CA ASP A 61 -6.78 -11.80 15.23
C ASP A 61 -5.58 -12.68 14.87
N LEU A 62 -4.87 -12.28 13.85
CA LEU A 62 -3.63 -12.88 13.39
C LEU A 62 -2.51 -11.86 13.50
N PRO A 63 -1.25 -12.29 13.50
CA PRO A 63 -0.16 -11.34 13.34
C PRO A 63 -0.35 -10.53 12.06
N PRO A 64 -0.29 -9.19 12.12
CA PRO A 64 -0.41 -8.35 10.94
C PRO A 64 0.76 -8.57 9.98
N ASP A 65 0.57 -8.20 8.73
CA ASP A 65 1.63 -8.24 7.72
C ASP A 65 2.86 -7.43 8.17
N VAL A 66 4.05 -7.91 7.81
CA VAL A 66 5.32 -7.32 8.23
C VAL A 66 5.49 -5.88 7.72
N HIS A 67 4.96 -5.56 6.54
CA HIS A 67 5.04 -4.22 5.99
C HIS A 67 4.19 -3.24 6.81
N TYR A 68 3.04 -3.68 7.30
CA TYR A 68 2.24 -2.89 8.23
C TYR A 68 2.88 -2.81 9.61
N ALA A 69 3.23 -3.96 10.21
CA ALA A 69 3.67 -4.03 11.59
C ALA A 69 5.02 -3.37 11.84
N LYS A 70 5.97 -3.50 10.90
CA LYS A 70 7.35 -3.01 11.07
C LYS A 70 7.66 -1.79 10.22
N ALA A 71 7.19 -1.75 8.99
CA ALA A 71 7.46 -0.64 8.08
C ALA A 71 6.37 0.45 8.13
N HIS A 72 5.25 0.21 8.83
CA HIS A 72 4.12 1.14 8.92
C HIS A 72 3.66 1.63 7.54
N MET A 73 3.68 0.72 6.56
CA MET A 73 3.24 1.02 5.21
C MET A 73 1.71 1.06 5.15
N SER A 74 1.19 2.04 4.47
CA SER A 74 -0.24 2.16 4.17
C SER A 74 -0.59 1.48 2.83
N CYS A 75 -1.88 1.29 2.57
CA CYS A 75 -2.35 0.70 1.30
C CYS A 75 -1.83 1.45 0.08
N ILE A 76 -1.81 2.78 0.14
CA ILE A 76 -1.35 3.65 -0.95
C ILE A 76 0.16 3.59 -1.19
N ASP A 77 0.92 3.04 -0.28
CA ASP A 77 2.37 2.88 -0.46
C ASP A 77 2.70 1.83 -1.52
N CYS A 78 1.87 0.79 -1.62
CA CYS A 78 1.98 -0.27 -2.62
C CYS A 78 1.01 -0.06 -3.79
N HIS A 79 -0.21 0.45 -3.50
CA HIS A 79 -1.24 0.60 -4.51
C HIS A 79 -1.17 1.97 -5.21
N THR A 80 -1.24 1.93 -6.53
CA THR A 80 -1.26 3.12 -7.38
C THR A 80 -2.69 3.44 -7.84
N MET A 81 -2.92 4.66 -8.31
CA MET A 81 -4.22 5.03 -8.85
C MET A 81 -4.69 4.09 -9.98
N PRO A 82 -3.85 3.70 -10.95
CA PRO A 82 -4.28 2.79 -12.00
C PRO A 82 -4.72 1.42 -11.51
N ASP A 83 -4.11 0.85 -10.49
CA ASP A 83 -4.49 -0.46 -9.97
C ASP A 83 -5.72 -0.39 -9.06
N THR A 84 -5.93 0.72 -8.35
CA THR A 84 -7.11 0.90 -7.49
C THR A 84 -8.37 1.35 -8.25
N MET A 85 -8.21 2.24 -9.22
CA MET A 85 -9.32 2.78 -10.02
C MET A 85 -9.56 2.00 -11.32
N GLY A 86 -8.59 1.20 -11.72
CA GLY A 86 -8.60 0.46 -12.98
C GLY A 86 -8.23 1.33 -14.19
N LEU A 87 -7.84 0.66 -15.24
CA LEU A 87 -7.52 1.27 -16.54
C LEU A 87 -8.61 1.02 -17.60
N GLY A 88 -9.78 0.52 -17.18
CA GLY A 88 -10.82 0.09 -18.10
C GLY A 88 -10.49 -1.21 -18.85
N LEU A 89 -9.46 -1.92 -18.43
CA LEU A 89 -9.03 -3.19 -19.03
C LEU A 89 -9.61 -4.37 -18.26
N HIS A 90 -9.82 -5.48 -18.97
CA HIS A 90 -10.18 -6.75 -18.35
C HIS A 90 -8.94 -7.59 -18.13
N TYR A 91 -8.67 -7.96 -16.90
CA TYR A 91 -7.57 -8.82 -16.54
C TYR A 91 -8.05 -10.25 -16.26
N LYS A 92 -7.26 -11.25 -16.66
CA LYS A 92 -7.59 -12.67 -16.41
C LYS A 92 -7.48 -13.04 -14.92
N ASN A 93 -6.60 -12.36 -14.22
CA ASN A 93 -6.41 -12.54 -12.77
C ASN A 93 -5.98 -11.21 -12.13
N MET A 94 -6.12 -11.15 -10.81
CA MET A 94 -5.84 -9.93 -10.04
C MET A 94 -4.36 -9.53 -10.06
N THR A 95 -3.44 -10.47 -10.19
CA THR A 95 -2.00 -10.18 -10.23
C THR A 95 -1.60 -9.36 -11.45
N GLN A 96 -2.36 -9.42 -12.52
CA GLN A 96 -2.13 -8.61 -13.71
C GLN A 96 -2.55 -7.14 -13.54
N GLN A 97 -3.40 -6.87 -12.55
CA GLN A 97 -3.87 -5.53 -12.25
C GLN A 97 -2.91 -4.77 -11.34
N VAL A 98 -2.21 -5.48 -10.44
CA VAL A 98 -1.27 -4.85 -9.49
C VAL A 98 -0.13 -4.19 -10.24
N GLY A 99 0.10 -2.89 -9.98
CA GLY A 99 1.18 -2.11 -10.58
C GLY A 99 2.53 -2.45 -9.95
N ILE A 100 2.68 -2.12 -8.68
CA ILE A 100 3.92 -2.33 -7.93
C ILE A 100 4.00 -3.77 -7.44
N THR A 101 5.06 -4.47 -7.81
CA THR A 101 5.32 -5.85 -7.39
C THR A 101 6.34 -5.91 -6.25
N CYS A 102 6.49 -7.08 -5.63
CA CYS A 102 7.50 -7.28 -4.59
C CYS A 102 8.91 -6.91 -5.08
N LYS A 103 9.24 -7.27 -6.33
CA LYS A 103 10.56 -7.00 -6.92
C LYS A 103 10.86 -5.52 -7.09
N ASP A 104 9.85 -4.73 -7.45
CA ASP A 104 10.05 -3.29 -7.69
C ASP A 104 10.53 -2.57 -6.43
N CYS A 105 10.29 -3.17 -5.26
CA CYS A 105 10.79 -2.67 -3.99
C CYS A 105 11.97 -3.50 -3.44
N HIS A 106 11.94 -4.83 -3.52
CA HIS A 106 12.96 -5.70 -2.92
C HIS A 106 14.20 -5.90 -3.79
N GLU A 107 14.08 -5.72 -5.10
CA GLU A 107 15.19 -5.75 -6.07
C GLU A 107 15.09 -4.53 -7.00
N PRO A 108 15.03 -3.30 -6.48
CA PRO A 108 14.66 -2.14 -7.27
C PRO A 108 15.68 -1.80 -8.35
N HIS A 109 15.18 -1.51 -9.54
CA HIS A 109 15.95 -0.85 -10.58
C HIS A 109 15.76 0.66 -10.45
N PHE A 110 16.85 1.38 -10.26
CA PHE A 110 16.80 2.84 -10.11
C PHE A 110 17.12 3.55 -11.41
N VAL A 111 16.33 4.57 -11.70
CA VAL A 111 16.56 5.48 -12.82
C VAL A 111 16.62 6.91 -12.32
N GLN A 112 17.33 7.75 -13.05
CA GLN A 112 17.37 9.16 -12.74
C GLN A 112 16.03 9.80 -13.12
N VAL A 113 15.49 10.60 -12.22
CA VAL A 113 14.19 11.27 -12.39
C VAL A 113 14.35 12.41 -13.41
N PRO A 114 13.69 12.30 -14.58
CA PRO A 114 13.81 13.33 -15.60
C PRO A 114 12.92 14.54 -15.27
N PRO A 115 13.24 15.73 -15.82
CA PRO A 115 12.38 16.88 -15.71
C PRO A 115 10.98 16.59 -16.27
N ASN A 116 9.95 17.20 -15.68
CA ASN A 116 8.55 17.04 -16.08
C ASN A 116 7.97 15.62 -15.99
N SER A 117 8.62 14.70 -15.28
CA SER A 117 8.09 13.37 -15.07
C SER A 117 6.77 13.40 -14.28
N LEU A 118 5.93 12.36 -14.51
CA LEU A 118 4.72 12.17 -13.72
C LEU A 118 5.06 11.99 -12.22
N ALA A 119 6.16 11.31 -11.93
CA ALA A 119 6.61 11.09 -10.56
C ALA A 119 6.83 12.39 -9.79
N LEU A 120 7.46 13.41 -10.42
CA LEU A 120 7.64 14.72 -9.79
C LEU A 120 6.30 15.39 -9.49
N LYS A 121 5.35 15.30 -10.42
CA LYS A 121 4.00 15.85 -10.21
C LYS A 121 3.27 15.15 -9.09
N LEU A 122 3.36 13.82 -9.02
CA LEU A 122 2.75 13.03 -7.96
C LEU A 122 3.40 13.28 -6.60
N ALA A 123 4.73 13.38 -6.53
CA ALA A 123 5.43 13.72 -5.30
C ALA A 123 5.06 15.14 -4.82
N PHE A 124 4.98 16.10 -5.73
CA PHE A 124 4.53 17.47 -5.42
C PHE A 124 3.10 17.50 -4.88
N LEU A 125 2.17 16.79 -5.53
CA LEU A 125 0.78 16.70 -5.07
C LEU A 125 0.66 15.96 -3.73
N ASN A 126 1.50 14.97 -3.51
CA ASN A 126 1.58 14.26 -2.23
C ASN A 126 2.07 15.18 -1.11
N GLY A 127 3.04 16.04 -1.39
CA GLY A 127 3.57 17.05 -0.47
C GLY A 127 4.38 16.52 0.71
N LYS A 128 4.55 15.21 0.84
CA LYS A 128 5.27 14.56 1.94
C LYS A 128 6.52 13.81 1.50
N VAL A 129 6.50 13.24 0.30
CA VAL A 129 7.64 12.50 -0.26
C VAL A 129 8.55 13.47 -1.00
N PRO A 130 9.80 13.66 -0.55
CA PRO A 130 10.75 14.52 -1.25
C PRO A 130 11.20 13.85 -2.55
N LEU A 131 11.10 14.54 -3.66
CA LEU A 131 11.64 14.09 -4.94
C LEU A 131 12.02 15.30 -5.78
N LYS A 132 13.21 15.26 -6.39
CA LYS A 132 13.73 16.34 -7.25
C LYS A 132 14.18 15.80 -8.60
N VAL A 133 14.30 16.68 -9.56
CA VAL A 133 14.94 16.36 -10.84
C VAL A 133 16.38 15.91 -10.58
N GLY A 134 16.76 14.79 -11.16
CA GLY A 134 18.09 14.22 -11.02
C GLY A 134 18.25 13.23 -9.86
N ASP A 135 17.30 13.16 -8.92
CA ASP A 135 17.28 12.09 -7.92
C ASP A 135 17.13 10.73 -8.59
N PHE A 136 17.51 9.67 -7.90
CA PHE A 136 17.31 8.31 -8.38
C PHE A 136 16.11 7.69 -7.67
N ALA A 137 15.14 7.18 -8.44
CA ALA A 137 13.97 6.49 -7.92
C ALA A 137 13.76 5.15 -8.64
N ALA A 138 13.12 4.21 -7.96
CA ALA A 138 12.81 2.91 -8.53
C ALA A 138 11.81 3.02 -9.69
N ILE A 139 11.84 2.06 -10.59
CA ILE A 139 10.83 1.93 -11.65
C ILE A 139 10.01 0.67 -11.45
N GLU A 140 8.75 0.73 -11.80
CA GLU A 140 7.89 -0.42 -11.98
C GLU A 140 8.32 -1.13 -13.28
N GLU A 141 8.81 -2.36 -13.18
CA GLU A 141 9.34 -3.10 -14.34
C GLU A 141 8.32 -3.27 -15.46
N ARG A 142 7.06 -3.44 -15.10
CA ARG A 142 5.99 -3.71 -16.07
C ARG A 142 5.61 -2.50 -16.91
N THR A 143 5.57 -1.32 -16.33
CA THR A 143 5.07 -0.11 -16.99
C THR A 143 6.17 0.91 -17.27
N GLY A 144 7.33 0.79 -16.62
CA GLY A 144 8.38 1.78 -16.65
C GLY A 144 8.04 3.05 -15.87
N GLN A 145 6.97 3.07 -15.09
CA GLN A 145 6.62 4.21 -14.28
C GLN A 145 7.57 4.35 -13.08
N ILE A 146 7.93 5.57 -12.76
CA ILE A 146 8.80 5.85 -11.62
C ILE A 146 7.99 5.76 -10.33
N ILE A 147 8.47 4.95 -9.40
CA ILE A 147 7.93 4.77 -8.06
C ILE A 147 8.55 5.84 -7.16
N TYR A 148 7.90 7.00 -7.09
CA TYR A 148 8.48 8.21 -6.49
C TYR A 148 8.81 8.11 -5.00
N ASN A 149 8.22 7.16 -4.29
CA ASN A 149 8.44 6.93 -2.87
C ASN A 149 9.50 5.86 -2.55
N VAL A 150 10.15 5.30 -3.57
CA VAL A 150 11.30 4.38 -3.42
C VAL A 150 12.50 5.01 -4.10
N GLN A 151 13.45 5.49 -3.31
CA GLN A 151 14.54 6.32 -3.80
C GLN A 151 15.91 5.75 -3.40
N LEU A 152 16.94 6.06 -4.19
CA LEU A 152 18.32 5.74 -3.87
C LEU A 152 18.98 6.98 -3.27
N ILE A 153 19.31 6.93 -1.99
CA ILE A 153 19.95 8.03 -1.25
C ILE A 153 21.24 7.48 -0.62
N ASP A 154 22.35 8.13 -0.89
CA ASP A 154 23.67 7.71 -0.38
C ASP A 154 23.96 6.21 -0.61
N SER A 155 23.67 5.73 -1.82
CA SER A 155 23.80 4.33 -2.24
C SER A 155 22.94 3.33 -1.44
N LYS A 156 21.92 3.81 -0.75
CA LYS A 156 20.95 2.97 -0.03
C LYS A 156 19.56 3.19 -0.57
N ALA A 157 18.81 2.11 -0.70
CA ALA A 157 17.39 2.21 -1.00
C ALA A 157 16.65 2.76 0.24
N VAL A 158 15.83 3.76 0.03
CA VAL A 158 15.01 4.40 1.06
C VAL A 158 13.57 4.42 0.59
N PHE A 159 12.70 3.89 1.41
CA PHE A 159 11.27 3.97 1.22
C PHE A 159 10.71 5.17 1.98
N PHE A 160 9.85 5.94 1.34
CA PHE A 160 9.08 7.02 1.96
C PHE A 160 7.61 6.64 2.02
N SER A 161 7.01 6.68 3.20
CA SER A 161 5.55 6.53 3.32
C SER A 161 4.85 7.69 2.62
N LYS A 162 3.95 7.39 1.71
CA LYS A 162 3.12 8.40 1.04
C LYS A 162 2.12 9.05 2.00
N GLU A 163 1.74 8.34 3.05
CA GLU A 163 0.82 8.85 4.05
C GLU A 163 1.49 9.79 5.05
N THR A 164 2.68 9.44 5.54
CA THR A 164 3.34 10.18 6.62
C THR A 164 4.56 10.97 6.17
N GLY A 165 5.16 10.64 5.04
CA GLY A 165 6.45 11.17 4.60
C GLY A 165 7.65 10.59 5.34
N LYS A 166 7.44 9.64 6.27
CA LYS A 166 8.51 9.03 7.04
C LYS A 166 9.43 8.23 6.14
N ALA A 167 10.73 8.52 6.23
CA ALA A 167 11.76 7.75 5.56
C ALA A 167 12.06 6.47 6.36
N ILE A 168 12.06 5.34 5.68
CA ILE A 168 12.40 4.04 6.25
C ILE A 168 13.55 3.49 5.41
N PRO A 169 14.78 3.45 5.96
CA PRO A 169 15.88 2.81 5.25
C PRO A 169 15.57 1.33 5.10
N TYR A 170 15.82 0.81 3.94
CA TYR A 170 15.68 -0.62 3.70
C TYR A 170 16.72 -1.38 4.52
N PRO A 171 16.32 -2.09 5.54
CA PRO A 171 17.29 -2.87 6.29
C PRO A 171 17.55 -4.22 5.65
N PHE A 172 16.74 -4.66 4.70
CA PHE A 172 16.71 -6.07 4.36
C PHE A 172 16.32 -6.34 2.91
N LEU A 173 17.34 -6.43 2.10
CA LEU A 173 17.35 -7.46 1.08
C LEU A 173 17.55 -8.78 1.85
N CYS A 174 16.49 -9.53 2.04
CA CYS A 174 16.61 -10.92 2.49
C CYS A 174 17.15 -11.75 1.36
#